data_470787c6fc16ad99054933898f01ed31
#
_entry.id   470787c6fc16ad99054933898f01ed31
#
_cell.length_a   1.000
_cell.length_b   1.000
_cell.length_c   1.000
_cell.angle_alpha   90.00
_cell.angle_beta   90.00
_cell.angle_gamma   90.00
#
_symmetry.space_group_name_H-M   'P 1'
#
loop_
_entity.id
_entity.type
_entity.pdbx_description
1 polymer ?
#
loop_
_entity_poly.entity_id
_entity_poly.type
_entity_poly.pdbx_seq_one_letter_code
_entity_poly.pdbx_strand_id
1 'polypeptide(L)'
;MEYAGRFTKEEKPFQAFLESVKQYLKPDGILLIAIENRLGLKYFCGAAEDHTNQIYEGINNYPHYSGVRTFSKEEMNRLLDVCGLCYRQYYYPYPDYKLPEEIFTQNSLQHNKIPYITYDQDRFSLFCEADMFNQLTKEHIVDRFFNSFFIEASMQEIRHESQPEYCKLNQNRKPEFRTGTYICKVNQRKVVKKTALHPAAQAHLQKTIAASRLSYGKIPAVQMIETPEGAMYPYNDAQSLEEIAEDLFKNDFNKVIDLLRQYTKQLRYDEALTAYDTPAFT
;
A
#
# COMPACT_ATOMS: atom_id res chain seq x y z
N MET A 1 16.29 -14.87 1.33
CA MET A 1 16.54 -15.07 -0.11
C MET A 1 17.71 -14.24 -0.62
N GLU A 2 17.75 -12.95 -0.41
CA GLU A 2 18.76 -11.99 -0.88
C GLU A 2 20.21 -12.41 -0.59
N TYR A 3 20.44 -13.07 0.54
CA TYR A 3 21.73 -13.55 1.03
C TYR A 3 22.11 -14.97 0.57
N ALA A 4 21.30 -15.63 -0.27
CA ALA A 4 21.54 -17.03 -0.65
C ALA A 4 22.93 -17.26 -1.24
N GLY A 5 23.44 -16.31 -2.02
CA GLY A 5 24.80 -16.41 -2.57
C GLY A 5 25.95 -16.38 -1.56
N ARG A 6 25.69 -16.03 -0.28
CA ARG A 6 26.67 -16.15 0.81
C ARG A 6 26.65 -17.51 1.51
N PHE A 7 25.53 -18.23 1.42
CA PHE A 7 25.31 -19.46 2.21
C PHE A 7 25.46 -20.73 1.38
N THR A 8 25.54 -20.64 0.06
CA THR A 8 25.74 -21.78 -0.83
C THR A 8 26.80 -21.49 -1.87
N LYS A 9 27.53 -22.56 -2.28
CA LYS A 9 28.52 -22.51 -3.37
C LYS A 9 27.93 -22.97 -4.71
N GLU A 10 26.62 -23.17 -4.76
CA GLU A 10 25.95 -23.54 -6.00
C GLU A 10 26.14 -22.48 -7.07
N GLU A 11 26.24 -22.89 -8.32
CA GLU A 11 26.37 -21.98 -9.47
C GLU A 11 25.17 -21.02 -9.59
N LYS A 12 23.98 -21.53 -9.20
CA LYS A 12 22.70 -20.77 -9.18
C LYS A 12 22.12 -20.69 -7.77
N PRO A 13 22.74 -19.92 -6.87
CA PRO A 13 22.44 -19.97 -5.43
C PRO A 13 20.99 -19.60 -5.09
N PHE A 14 20.39 -18.66 -5.80
CA PHE A 14 19.02 -18.20 -5.55
C PHE A 14 17.98 -19.20 -6.02
N GLN A 15 18.25 -19.88 -7.14
CA GLN A 15 17.42 -20.99 -7.62
C GLN A 15 17.49 -22.17 -6.64
N ALA A 16 18.68 -22.60 -6.25
CA ALA A 16 18.87 -23.68 -5.29
C ALA A 16 18.19 -23.39 -3.95
N PHE A 17 18.23 -22.14 -3.48
CA PHE A 17 17.51 -21.71 -2.28
C PHE A 17 15.99 -21.88 -2.44
N LEU A 18 15.39 -21.38 -3.53
CA LEU A 18 13.95 -21.52 -3.76
C LEU A 18 13.51 -22.98 -3.93
N GLU A 19 14.30 -23.79 -4.62
CA GLU A 19 14.05 -25.22 -4.75
C GLU A 19 14.10 -25.95 -3.41
N SER A 20 15.02 -25.57 -2.52
CA SER A 20 15.07 -26.10 -1.17
C SER A 20 13.86 -25.71 -0.32
N VAL A 21 13.40 -24.44 -0.41
CA VAL A 21 12.21 -23.97 0.30
C VAL A 21 10.95 -24.65 -0.23
N LYS A 22 10.86 -24.83 -1.56
CA LYS A 22 9.70 -25.47 -2.21
C LYS A 22 9.43 -26.89 -1.68
N GLN A 23 10.45 -27.63 -1.25
CA GLN A 23 10.29 -28.98 -0.70
C GLN A 23 9.42 -29.03 0.57
N TYR A 24 9.29 -27.91 1.28
CA TYR A 24 8.48 -27.80 2.49
C TYR A 24 7.04 -27.33 2.21
N LEU A 25 6.73 -26.96 0.95
CA LEU A 25 5.39 -26.53 0.56
C LEU A 25 4.50 -27.75 0.31
N LYS A 26 3.27 -27.69 0.79
CA LYS A 26 2.20 -28.57 0.32
C LYS A 26 1.90 -28.29 -1.15
N PRO A 27 1.25 -29.24 -1.88
CA PRO A 27 0.88 -29.01 -3.28
C PRO A 27 0.06 -27.74 -3.53
N ASP A 28 -0.80 -27.36 -2.59
CA ASP A 28 -1.63 -26.15 -2.57
C ASP A 28 -1.05 -25.02 -1.71
N GLY A 29 0.18 -25.19 -1.21
CA GLY A 29 0.85 -24.23 -0.34
C GLY A 29 1.25 -22.94 -1.06
N ILE A 30 1.25 -21.86 -0.32
CA ILE A 30 1.65 -20.53 -0.79
C ILE A 30 2.97 -20.14 -0.12
N LEU A 31 3.97 -19.82 -0.93
CA LEU A 31 5.22 -19.20 -0.48
C LEU A 31 5.06 -17.69 -0.45
N LEU A 32 5.31 -17.08 0.70
CA LEU A 32 5.30 -15.64 0.89
C LEU A 32 6.72 -15.10 0.77
N ILE A 33 6.95 -14.15 -0.12
CA ILE A 33 8.24 -13.51 -0.35
C ILE A 33 8.08 -12.00 -0.15
N ALA A 34 8.83 -11.41 0.79
CA ALA A 34 8.98 -9.98 0.93
C ALA A 34 10.41 -9.61 0.55
N ILE A 35 10.60 -8.74 -0.44
CA ILE A 35 11.91 -8.45 -1.01
C ILE A 35 11.97 -7.05 -1.62
N GLU A 36 13.11 -6.41 -1.51
CA GLU A 36 13.38 -5.15 -2.18
C GLU A 36 13.53 -5.33 -3.68
N ASN A 37 13.09 -4.32 -4.41
CA ASN A 37 13.25 -4.24 -5.85
C ASN A 37 14.54 -3.51 -6.20
N ARG A 38 15.51 -4.15 -6.86
CA ARG A 38 16.75 -3.49 -7.27
C ARG A 38 16.53 -2.31 -8.22
N LEU A 39 15.37 -2.24 -8.90
CA LEU A 39 14.92 -1.12 -9.73
C LEU A 39 13.90 -0.24 -9.00
N GLY A 40 13.88 -0.27 -7.67
CA GLY A 40 13.03 0.62 -6.86
C GLY A 40 13.34 2.09 -7.14
N LEU A 41 12.29 2.91 -7.26
CA LEU A 41 12.42 4.31 -7.62
C LEU A 41 13.32 5.08 -6.64
N LYS A 42 13.34 4.68 -5.36
CA LYS A 42 14.22 5.24 -4.33
C LYS A 42 15.70 5.25 -4.74
N TYR A 43 16.15 4.22 -5.46
CA TYR A 43 17.54 4.09 -5.90
C TYR A 43 17.86 5.02 -7.07
N PHE A 44 16.91 5.26 -7.99
CA PHE A 44 17.05 6.28 -9.02
C PHE A 44 17.05 7.69 -8.44
N CYS A 45 16.32 7.88 -7.34
CA CYS A 45 16.24 9.15 -6.63
C CYS A 45 17.49 9.46 -5.77
N GLY A 46 18.43 8.52 -5.65
CA GLY A 46 19.71 8.71 -4.96
C GLY A 46 19.86 7.97 -3.63
N ALA A 47 18.90 7.10 -3.27
CA ALA A 47 19.08 6.23 -2.11
C ALA A 47 20.22 5.23 -2.34
N ALA A 48 21.02 4.98 -1.32
CA ALA A 48 21.98 3.90 -1.33
C ALA A 48 21.27 2.54 -1.31
N GLU A 49 21.90 1.53 -1.88
CA GLU A 49 21.41 0.16 -1.83
C GLU A 49 21.56 -0.40 -0.40
N ASP A 50 20.50 -1.04 0.10
CA ASP A 50 20.35 -1.37 1.53
C ASP A 50 21.42 -2.36 2.05
N HIS A 51 21.98 -3.22 1.20
CA HIS A 51 22.93 -4.26 1.60
C HIS A 51 24.39 -3.85 1.41
N THR A 52 24.67 -2.96 0.47
CA THR A 52 26.02 -2.53 0.12
C THR A 52 26.33 -1.10 0.56
N ASN A 53 25.31 -0.33 0.87
CA ASN A 53 25.40 1.10 1.17
C ASN A 53 26.06 1.92 0.03
N GLN A 54 25.96 1.44 -1.21
CA GLN A 54 26.47 2.11 -2.39
C GLN A 54 25.33 2.62 -3.28
N ILE A 55 25.49 3.85 -3.77
CA ILE A 55 24.50 4.46 -4.67
C ILE A 55 24.59 3.74 -6.03
N TYR A 56 23.44 3.42 -6.63
CA TYR A 56 23.28 2.79 -7.95
C TYR A 56 23.78 1.35 -8.07
N GLU A 57 24.21 0.69 -6.98
CA GLU A 57 24.75 -0.67 -7.02
C GLU A 57 23.76 -1.66 -7.65
N GLY A 58 22.52 -1.70 -7.16
CA GLY A 58 21.46 -2.55 -7.71
C GLY A 58 21.08 -2.19 -9.14
N ILE A 59 20.96 -0.89 -9.45
CA ILE A 59 20.65 -0.40 -10.81
C ILE A 59 21.70 -0.86 -11.81
N ASN A 60 22.98 -0.77 -11.43
CA ASN A 60 24.12 -1.19 -12.25
C ASN A 60 24.36 -2.71 -12.24
N ASN A 61 23.38 -3.49 -11.76
CA ASN A 61 23.44 -4.94 -11.70
C ASN A 61 24.59 -5.50 -10.84
N TYR A 62 24.86 -4.87 -9.70
CA TYR A 62 25.83 -5.30 -8.68
C TYR A 62 27.25 -5.51 -9.22
N PRO A 63 27.92 -4.46 -9.74
CA PRO A 63 29.31 -4.59 -10.23
C PRO A 63 30.28 -5.08 -9.14
N HIS A 64 29.96 -4.83 -7.84
CA HIS A 64 30.74 -5.30 -6.70
C HIS A 64 30.03 -6.46 -5.96
N TYR A 65 29.46 -7.40 -6.71
CA TYR A 65 28.68 -8.51 -6.15
C TYR A 65 29.45 -9.29 -5.06
N SER A 66 28.85 -9.39 -3.89
CA SER A 66 29.41 -10.06 -2.70
C SER A 66 28.57 -11.23 -2.18
N GLY A 67 27.75 -11.83 -3.03
CA GLY A 67 26.83 -12.92 -2.66
C GLY A 67 25.47 -12.45 -2.12
N VAL A 68 25.23 -11.13 -2.13
CA VAL A 68 23.95 -10.53 -1.74
C VAL A 68 23.42 -9.71 -2.89
N ARG A 69 22.16 -9.88 -3.24
CA ARG A 69 21.48 -9.05 -4.23
C ARG A 69 19.95 -9.09 -4.09
N THR A 70 19.30 -8.07 -4.57
CA THR A 70 17.86 -8.01 -4.81
C THR A 70 17.55 -8.19 -6.29
N PHE A 71 16.29 -8.25 -6.66
CA PHE A 71 15.84 -8.61 -7.99
C PHE A 71 14.83 -7.61 -8.53
N SER A 72 14.84 -7.38 -9.84
CA SER A 72 13.72 -6.72 -10.50
C SER A 72 12.51 -7.66 -10.58
N LYS A 73 11.32 -7.11 -10.82
CA LYS A 73 10.10 -7.91 -10.99
C LYS A 73 10.27 -9.02 -12.04
N GLU A 74 10.91 -8.68 -13.17
CA GLU A 74 11.11 -9.64 -14.26
C GLU A 74 12.14 -10.72 -13.94
N GLU A 75 13.21 -10.39 -13.22
CA GLU A 75 14.16 -11.39 -12.73
C GLU A 75 13.50 -12.32 -11.72
N MET A 76 12.68 -11.79 -10.83
CA MET A 76 11.92 -12.59 -9.87
C MET A 76 10.94 -13.52 -10.59
N ASN A 77 10.23 -13.04 -11.59
CA ASN A 77 9.33 -13.86 -12.41
C ASN A 77 10.05 -15.06 -13.01
N ARG A 78 11.17 -14.81 -13.70
CA ARG A 78 11.99 -15.88 -14.30
C ARG A 78 12.50 -16.89 -13.29
N LEU A 79 12.92 -16.41 -12.12
CA LEU A 79 13.41 -17.28 -11.06
C LEU A 79 12.30 -18.18 -10.48
N LEU A 80 11.12 -17.64 -10.28
CA LEU A 80 9.94 -18.39 -9.82
C LEU A 80 9.47 -19.40 -10.87
N ASP A 81 9.45 -19.02 -12.16
CA ASP A 81 9.09 -19.90 -13.26
C ASP A 81 10.02 -21.12 -13.37
N VAL A 82 11.32 -20.90 -13.29
CA VAL A 82 12.31 -22.01 -13.33
C VAL A 82 12.13 -22.96 -12.14
N CYS A 83 11.73 -22.45 -10.98
CA CYS A 83 11.43 -23.27 -9.80
C CYS A 83 10.02 -23.91 -9.83
N GLY A 84 9.21 -23.67 -10.88
CA GLY A 84 7.84 -24.21 -11.00
C GLY A 84 6.82 -23.54 -10.08
N LEU A 85 7.09 -22.32 -9.58
CA LEU A 85 6.19 -21.48 -8.81
C LEU A 85 5.50 -20.48 -9.75
N CYS A 86 4.72 -21.02 -10.72
CA CYS A 86 4.22 -20.24 -11.85
C CYS A 86 3.00 -19.38 -11.52
N TYR A 87 2.25 -19.71 -10.46
CA TYR A 87 1.10 -18.92 -10.01
C TYR A 87 1.57 -17.93 -8.97
N ARG A 88 1.36 -16.64 -9.22
CA ARG A 88 1.84 -15.58 -8.34
C ARG A 88 0.93 -14.37 -8.33
N GLN A 89 0.84 -13.75 -7.16
CA GLN A 89 0.18 -12.48 -6.94
C GLN A 89 1.20 -11.51 -6.35
N TYR A 90 1.38 -10.35 -7.00
CA TYR A 90 2.20 -9.26 -6.50
C TYR A 90 1.36 -8.26 -5.72
N TYR A 91 1.91 -7.85 -4.58
CA TYR A 91 1.50 -6.71 -3.81
C TYR A 91 2.64 -5.71 -3.75
N TYR A 92 2.31 -4.44 -3.74
CA TYR A 92 3.25 -3.33 -3.82
C TYR A 92 3.16 -2.50 -2.54
N PRO A 93 3.94 -2.84 -1.50
CA PRO A 93 3.97 -2.09 -0.24
C PRO A 93 4.67 -0.75 -0.45
N TYR A 94 4.10 0.30 0.10
CA TYR A 94 4.61 1.66 0.03
C TYR A 94 4.68 2.29 1.43
N PRO A 95 5.77 2.94 1.81
CA PRO A 95 6.99 3.20 1.02
C PRO A 95 7.89 1.98 0.85
N ASP A 96 7.79 0.99 1.73
CA ASP A 96 8.62 -0.20 1.78
C ASP A 96 7.89 -1.36 2.49
N TYR A 97 8.27 -2.62 2.23
CA TYR A 97 7.63 -3.80 2.84
C TYR A 97 7.89 -3.91 4.36
N LYS A 98 8.97 -3.29 4.88
CA LYS A 98 9.33 -3.35 6.30
C LYS A 98 8.33 -2.57 7.17
N LEU A 99 7.89 -1.40 6.70
CA LEU A 99 6.95 -0.51 7.38
C LEU A 99 5.94 0.08 6.37
N PRO A 100 5.08 -0.74 5.77
CA PRO A 100 4.15 -0.24 4.79
C PRO A 100 3.05 0.62 5.44
N GLU A 101 2.75 1.75 4.84
CA GLU A 101 1.57 2.57 5.14
C GLU A 101 0.43 2.22 4.19
N GLU A 102 0.76 1.90 2.94
CA GLU A 102 -0.20 1.46 1.93
C GLU A 102 0.32 0.23 1.19
N ILE A 103 -0.59 -0.64 0.78
CA ILE A 103 -0.27 -1.81 -0.04
C ILE A 103 -1.23 -1.84 -1.22
N PHE A 104 -0.67 -1.87 -2.40
CA PHE A 104 -1.40 -1.88 -3.66
C PHE A 104 -1.36 -3.26 -4.31
N THR A 105 -2.34 -3.55 -5.14
CA THR A 105 -2.31 -4.63 -6.13
C THR A 105 -2.15 -4.06 -7.54
N GLN A 106 -1.94 -4.89 -8.54
CA GLN A 106 -1.88 -4.46 -9.94
C GLN A 106 -3.11 -3.64 -10.36
N ASN A 107 -4.30 -4.03 -9.87
CA ASN A 107 -5.55 -3.33 -10.20
C ASN A 107 -5.63 -1.97 -9.51
N SER A 108 -5.27 -1.89 -8.23
CA SER A 108 -5.38 -0.64 -7.47
C SER A 108 -4.32 0.40 -7.85
N LEU A 109 -3.17 -0.01 -8.40
CA LEU A 109 -2.14 0.90 -8.88
C LEU A 109 -2.63 1.86 -9.97
N GLN A 110 -3.63 1.45 -10.75
CA GLN A 110 -4.15 2.28 -11.85
C GLN A 110 -5.15 3.34 -11.39
N HIS A 111 -5.67 3.21 -10.17
CA HIS A 111 -6.78 4.02 -9.67
C HIS A 111 -6.46 4.83 -8.40
N ASN A 112 -5.30 4.58 -7.79
CA ASN A 112 -4.93 5.24 -6.54
C ASN A 112 -3.71 6.12 -6.73
N LYS A 113 -3.77 7.32 -6.18
CA LYS A 113 -2.66 8.25 -6.11
C LYS A 113 -1.67 7.78 -5.04
N ILE A 114 -0.39 7.78 -5.38
CA ILE A 114 0.67 7.48 -4.42
C ILE A 114 0.89 8.71 -3.52
N PRO A 115 0.79 8.56 -2.19
CA PRO A 115 0.91 9.68 -1.27
C PRO A 115 2.37 10.15 -1.13
N TYR A 116 2.52 11.40 -0.68
CA TYR A 116 3.81 11.89 -0.19
C TYR A 116 4.13 11.25 1.16
N ILE A 117 5.35 10.75 1.31
CA ILE A 117 5.84 10.16 2.56
C ILE A 117 7.12 10.86 2.99
N THR A 118 7.24 11.07 4.29
CA THR A 118 8.49 11.49 4.93
C THR A 118 9.23 10.25 5.39
N TYR A 119 10.48 10.11 4.99
CA TYR A 119 11.35 9.02 5.43
C TYR A 119 11.97 9.35 6.79
N ASP A 120 12.23 8.29 7.59
CA ASP A 120 12.81 8.44 8.94
C ASP A 120 14.23 9.03 8.95
N GLN A 121 14.92 8.95 7.82
CA GLN A 121 16.28 9.47 7.66
C GLN A 121 16.32 10.48 6.53
N ASP A 122 17.01 11.59 6.78
CA ASP A 122 17.35 12.54 5.73
C ASP A 122 18.24 11.85 4.70
N ARG A 123 17.83 11.91 3.45
CA ARG A 123 18.63 11.44 2.33
C ARG A 123 18.59 12.47 1.21
N PHE A 124 19.65 12.50 0.42
CA PHE A 124 19.65 13.28 -0.81
C PHE A 124 18.60 12.72 -1.77
N SER A 125 17.76 13.60 -2.31
CA SER A 125 16.70 13.24 -3.26
C SER A 125 16.88 14.08 -4.53
N LEU A 126 17.05 13.41 -5.66
CA LEU A 126 17.16 14.06 -6.98
C LEU A 126 15.83 14.62 -7.46
N PHE A 127 14.70 14.01 -7.06
CA PHE A 127 13.34 14.41 -7.43
C PHE A 127 12.35 13.95 -6.36
N CYS A 128 11.08 14.39 -6.48
CA CYS A 128 10.00 13.90 -5.63
C CYS A 128 9.53 12.52 -6.09
N GLU A 129 9.74 11.48 -5.27
CA GLU A 129 9.36 10.11 -5.60
C GLU A 129 7.85 9.96 -5.82
N ALA A 130 7.01 10.59 -4.98
CA ALA A 130 5.55 10.48 -5.12
C ALA A 130 5.07 11.04 -6.46
N ASP A 131 5.62 12.17 -6.91
CA ASP A 131 5.29 12.76 -8.20
C ASP A 131 5.70 11.83 -9.35
N MET A 132 6.91 11.27 -9.28
CA MET A 132 7.39 10.34 -10.28
C MET A 132 6.58 9.04 -10.29
N PHE A 133 6.24 8.48 -9.13
CA PHE A 133 5.33 7.33 -9.05
C PHE A 133 4.01 7.61 -9.74
N ASN A 134 3.42 8.79 -9.52
CA ASN A 134 2.16 9.18 -10.16
C ASN A 134 2.30 9.35 -11.69
N GLN A 135 3.47 9.77 -12.21
CA GLN A 135 3.72 9.77 -13.66
C GLN A 135 3.84 8.34 -14.20
N LEU A 136 4.62 7.46 -13.53
CA LEU A 136 4.78 6.05 -13.93
C LEU A 136 3.45 5.28 -13.88
N THR A 137 2.53 5.69 -13.00
CA THR A 137 1.16 5.15 -12.95
C THR A 137 0.40 5.48 -14.23
N LYS A 138 0.48 6.72 -14.72
CA LYS A 138 -0.17 7.15 -15.97
C LYS A 138 0.39 6.41 -17.20
N GLU A 139 1.67 6.05 -17.15
CA GLU A 139 2.34 5.28 -18.20
C GLU A 139 2.13 3.75 -18.05
N HIS A 140 1.39 3.29 -17.03
CA HIS A 140 1.10 1.87 -16.75
C HIS A 140 2.35 0.99 -16.53
N ILE A 141 3.44 1.57 -16.02
CA ILE A 141 4.71 0.87 -15.76
C ILE A 141 5.17 0.96 -14.30
N VAL A 142 4.39 1.60 -13.44
CA VAL A 142 4.72 1.85 -12.02
C VAL A 142 5.03 0.57 -11.24
N ASP A 143 4.39 -0.53 -11.58
CA ASP A 143 4.56 -1.84 -10.95
C ASP A 143 5.99 -2.40 -11.04
N ARG A 144 6.81 -1.89 -11.96
CA ARG A 144 8.22 -2.26 -12.12
C ARG A 144 9.16 -1.45 -11.25
N PHE A 145 8.70 -0.31 -10.71
CA PHE A 145 9.52 0.67 -9.99
C PHE A 145 9.18 0.80 -8.51
N PHE A 146 8.20 0.05 -7.99
CA PHE A 146 7.98 0.01 -6.54
C PHE A 146 9.25 -0.40 -5.81
N ASN A 147 9.49 0.19 -4.63
CA ASN A 147 10.73 0.00 -3.89
C ASN A 147 10.90 -1.43 -3.37
N SER A 148 9.80 -2.15 -3.20
CA SER A 148 9.78 -3.53 -2.74
C SER A 148 8.53 -4.27 -3.22
N PHE A 149 8.57 -5.60 -3.10
CA PHE A 149 7.46 -6.49 -3.41
C PHE A 149 7.10 -7.34 -2.21
N PHE A 150 5.82 -7.65 -2.07
CA PHE A 150 5.33 -8.77 -1.34
C PHE A 150 4.66 -9.70 -2.35
N ILE A 151 5.09 -10.96 -2.40
CA ILE A 151 4.71 -11.91 -3.45
C ILE A 151 4.13 -13.15 -2.80
N GLU A 152 2.95 -13.54 -3.21
CA GLU A 152 2.43 -14.88 -3.03
C GLU A 152 2.82 -15.70 -4.27
N ALA A 153 3.48 -16.84 -4.06
CA ALA A 153 3.89 -17.73 -5.13
C ALA A 153 3.48 -19.18 -4.81
N SER A 154 2.95 -19.89 -5.80
CA SER A 154 2.45 -21.26 -5.65
C SER A 154 2.68 -22.09 -6.90
N MET A 155 2.63 -23.42 -6.71
CA MET A 155 2.60 -24.40 -7.81
C MET A 155 1.22 -24.54 -8.43
N GLN A 156 0.16 -24.11 -7.76
CA GLN A 156 -1.23 -24.15 -8.17
C GLN A 156 -1.87 -22.78 -8.12
N GLU A 157 -3.04 -22.63 -8.77
CA GLU A 157 -3.79 -21.38 -8.79
C GLU A 157 -4.11 -20.88 -7.36
N ILE A 158 -3.73 -19.65 -7.07
CA ILE A 158 -3.99 -19.01 -5.77
C ILE A 158 -5.43 -18.50 -5.75
N ARG A 159 -6.23 -18.96 -4.78
CA ARG A 159 -7.61 -18.53 -4.60
C ARG A 159 -7.81 -17.95 -3.21
N HIS A 160 -8.40 -16.77 -3.17
CA HIS A 160 -8.79 -16.10 -1.94
C HIS A 160 -10.31 -15.97 -1.87
N GLU A 161 -10.90 -16.20 -0.71
CA GLU A 161 -12.34 -15.95 -0.46
C GLU A 161 -12.67 -14.46 -0.61
N SER A 162 -11.75 -13.61 -0.20
CA SER A 162 -11.83 -12.16 -0.33
C SER A 162 -10.56 -11.67 -1.01
N GLN A 163 -10.70 -11.12 -2.21
CA GLN A 163 -9.57 -10.58 -2.97
C GLN A 163 -9.24 -9.17 -2.50
N PRO A 164 -8.10 -8.94 -1.79
CA PRO A 164 -7.68 -7.60 -1.43
C PRO A 164 -7.24 -6.86 -2.71
N GLU A 165 -7.70 -5.63 -2.88
CA GLU A 165 -7.26 -4.75 -3.96
C GLU A 165 -6.32 -3.65 -3.44
N TYR A 166 -6.56 -3.19 -2.21
CA TYR A 166 -5.81 -2.11 -1.60
C TYR A 166 -5.90 -2.20 -0.08
N CYS A 167 -4.84 -1.75 0.60
CA CYS A 167 -4.80 -1.66 2.05
C CYS A 167 -4.10 -0.36 2.49
N LYS A 168 -4.68 0.31 3.49
CA LYS A 168 -4.07 1.43 4.21
C LYS A 168 -3.91 1.08 5.68
N LEU A 169 -2.69 1.21 6.19
CA LEU A 169 -2.30 0.82 7.55
C LEU A 169 -1.89 2.08 8.34
N ASN A 170 -2.68 2.46 9.34
CA ASN A 170 -2.36 3.61 10.19
C ASN A 170 -1.44 3.19 11.36
N GLN A 171 -0.27 2.62 11.08
CA GLN A 171 0.65 2.08 12.10
C GLN A 171 1.44 3.17 12.85
N ASN A 172 1.65 4.33 12.25
CA ASN A 172 2.35 5.48 12.83
C ASN A 172 1.52 6.24 13.89
N ARG A 173 0.22 5.90 14.04
CA ARG A 173 -0.64 6.45 15.09
C ARG A 173 -0.38 5.80 16.44
N LYS A 174 -0.82 6.44 17.53
CA LYS A 174 -0.85 5.82 18.85
C LYS A 174 -1.63 4.50 18.83
N PRO A 175 -1.29 3.48 19.63
CA PRO A 175 -1.91 2.15 19.62
C PRO A 175 -3.44 2.16 19.62
N GLU A 176 -4.05 3.07 20.39
CA GLU A 176 -5.51 3.23 20.51
C GLU A 176 -6.20 3.75 19.23
N PHE A 177 -5.44 4.21 18.22
CA PHE A 177 -5.95 4.72 16.93
C PHE A 177 -5.45 3.93 15.71
N ARG A 178 -4.74 2.82 15.94
CA ARG A 178 -4.20 2.01 14.85
C ARG A 178 -5.31 1.18 14.18
N THR A 179 -5.69 1.60 12.98
CA THR A 179 -6.70 0.88 12.18
C THR A 179 -6.17 0.57 10.80
N GLY A 180 -6.59 -0.57 10.24
CA GLY A 180 -6.43 -0.93 8.85
C GLY A 180 -7.72 -0.65 8.07
N THR A 181 -7.58 -0.15 6.84
CA THR A 181 -8.67 0.02 5.89
C THR A 181 -8.33 -0.78 4.65
N TYR A 182 -9.20 -1.68 4.23
CA TYR A 182 -8.97 -2.61 3.13
C TYR A 182 -10.09 -2.45 2.10
N ILE A 183 -9.74 -2.30 0.84
CA ILE A 183 -10.67 -2.43 -0.27
C ILE A 183 -10.56 -3.87 -0.76
N CYS A 184 -11.67 -4.60 -0.68
CA CYS A 184 -11.71 -6.01 -1.03
C CYS A 184 -12.85 -6.28 -2.03
N LYS A 185 -12.68 -7.33 -2.83
CA LYS A 185 -13.72 -7.86 -3.69
C LYS A 185 -14.36 -9.08 -3.02
N VAL A 186 -15.64 -8.96 -2.66
CA VAL A 186 -16.42 -10.03 -2.05
C VAL A 186 -17.64 -10.27 -2.94
N ASN A 187 -17.82 -11.49 -3.44
CA ASN A 187 -18.93 -11.85 -4.35
C ASN A 187 -19.07 -10.85 -5.52
N GLN A 188 -17.96 -10.51 -6.17
CA GLN A 188 -17.86 -9.57 -7.30
C GLN A 188 -18.20 -8.10 -6.95
N ARG A 189 -18.45 -7.76 -5.70
CA ARG A 189 -18.71 -6.39 -5.23
C ARG A 189 -17.54 -5.85 -4.46
N LYS A 190 -17.16 -4.60 -4.74
CA LYS A 190 -16.15 -3.90 -3.94
C LYS A 190 -16.76 -3.46 -2.61
N VAL A 191 -16.05 -3.77 -1.53
CA VAL A 191 -16.40 -3.38 -0.17
C VAL A 191 -15.16 -2.80 0.52
N VAL A 192 -15.40 -1.92 1.48
CA VAL A 192 -14.36 -1.44 2.38
C VAL A 192 -14.50 -2.17 3.70
N LYS A 193 -13.42 -2.83 4.14
CA LYS A 193 -13.30 -3.41 5.48
C LYS A 193 -12.44 -2.51 6.35
N LYS A 194 -12.79 -2.35 7.61
CA LYS A 194 -12.03 -1.58 8.58
C LYS A 194 -11.81 -2.41 9.83
N THR A 195 -10.56 -2.55 10.26
CA THR A 195 -10.17 -3.40 11.40
C THR A 195 -9.30 -2.64 12.39
N ALA A 196 -9.26 -3.09 13.63
CA ALA A 196 -8.30 -2.63 14.61
C ALA A 196 -6.97 -3.39 14.41
N LEU A 197 -5.87 -2.67 14.21
CA LEU A 197 -4.51 -3.24 14.08
C LEU A 197 -3.84 -3.45 15.44
N HIS A 198 -4.43 -2.95 16.51
CA HIS A 198 -3.97 -3.13 17.89
C HIS A 198 -5.18 -3.31 18.80
N PRO A 199 -5.12 -4.17 19.85
CA PRO A 199 -6.25 -4.39 20.75
C PRO A 199 -6.82 -3.11 21.36
N ALA A 200 -5.95 -2.15 21.71
CA ALA A 200 -6.38 -0.84 22.25
C ALA A 200 -7.20 0.00 21.26
N ALA A 201 -7.11 -0.25 19.95
CA ALA A 201 -7.86 0.48 18.94
C ALA A 201 -9.31 0.00 18.76
N GLN A 202 -9.71 -1.09 19.43
CA GLN A 202 -11.06 -1.62 19.33
C GLN A 202 -12.12 -0.61 19.76
N ALA A 203 -11.88 0.12 20.86
CA ALA A 203 -12.79 1.16 21.33
C ALA A 203 -12.94 2.32 20.33
N HIS A 204 -11.85 2.70 19.66
CA HIS A 204 -11.88 3.71 18.60
C HIS A 204 -12.68 3.24 17.39
N LEU A 205 -12.49 1.97 16.99
CA LEU A 205 -13.25 1.38 15.89
C LEU A 205 -14.75 1.35 16.19
N GLN A 206 -15.14 0.95 17.40
CA GLN A 206 -16.55 0.96 17.85
C GLN A 206 -17.17 2.37 17.82
N LYS A 207 -16.43 3.39 18.28
CA LYS A 207 -16.85 4.79 18.17
C LYS A 207 -17.04 5.20 16.71
N THR A 208 -16.17 4.76 15.80
CA THR A 208 -16.27 5.05 14.36
C THR A 208 -17.52 4.41 13.76
N ILE A 209 -17.84 3.16 14.13
CA ILE A 209 -19.05 2.46 13.71
C ILE A 209 -20.30 3.19 14.22
N ALA A 210 -20.31 3.56 15.48
CA ALA A 210 -21.43 4.32 16.07
C ALA A 210 -21.62 5.68 15.37
N ALA A 211 -20.53 6.41 15.12
CA ALA A 211 -20.56 7.69 14.40
C ALA A 211 -21.08 7.56 12.96
N SER A 212 -20.84 6.42 12.29
CA SER A 212 -21.34 6.19 10.92
C SER A 212 -22.87 6.17 10.81
N ARG A 213 -23.55 5.97 11.93
CA ARG A 213 -25.03 5.96 12.03
C ARG A 213 -25.63 7.35 12.24
N LEU A 214 -24.76 8.34 12.50
CA LEU A 214 -25.20 9.72 12.71
C LEU A 214 -25.23 10.43 11.35
N SER A 215 -26.20 11.34 11.17
CA SER A 215 -26.22 12.25 10.01
C SER A 215 -25.48 13.53 10.38
N TYR A 216 -24.61 13.98 9.49
CA TYR A 216 -23.87 15.22 9.65
C TYR A 216 -24.44 16.28 8.69
N GLY A 217 -25.40 17.06 9.17
CA GLY A 217 -26.09 18.04 8.34
C GLY A 217 -26.84 17.38 7.17
N LYS A 218 -26.62 17.85 5.96
CA LYS A 218 -27.20 17.30 4.72
C LYS A 218 -26.31 16.26 4.02
N ILE A 219 -25.14 15.96 4.58
CA ILE A 219 -24.21 14.98 3.99
C ILE A 219 -24.56 13.60 4.55
N PRO A 220 -24.95 12.64 3.68
CA PRO A 220 -25.22 11.28 4.14
C PRO A 220 -23.92 10.61 4.59
N ALA A 221 -23.90 10.06 5.80
CA ALA A 221 -22.80 9.22 6.25
C ALA A 221 -22.92 7.81 5.64
N VAL A 222 -21.80 7.22 5.25
CA VAL A 222 -21.76 5.82 4.84
C VAL A 222 -21.93 4.96 6.08
N GLN A 223 -23.04 4.21 6.16
CA GLN A 223 -23.30 3.33 7.29
C GLN A 223 -22.40 2.11 7.28
N MET A 224 -21.76 1.85 8.40
CA MET A 224 -20.89 0.69 8.61
C MET A 224 -21.71 -0.46 9.23
N ILE A 225 -21.50 -1.67 8.68
CA ILE A 225 -22.02 -2.93 9.21
C ILE A 225 -20.93 -3.54 10.06
N GLU A 226 -21.23 -3.84 11.31
CA GLU A 226 -20.30 -4.51 12.21
C GLU A 226 -20.10 -5.96 11.79
N THR A 227 -18.84 -6.43 11.85
CA THR A 227 -18.45 -7.80 11.52
C THR A 227 -17.55 -8.35 12.64
N PRO A 228 -17.33 -9.67 12.75
CA PRO A 228 -16.44 -10.24 13.76
C PRO A 228 -15.02 -9.66 13.75
N GLU A 229 -14.54 -9.23 12.57
CA GLU A 229 -13.19 -8.68 12.36
C GLU A 229 -13.16 -7.15 12.48
N GLY A 230 -14.32 -6.47 12.57
CA GLY A 230 -14.37 -5.01 12.62
C GLY A 230 -15.63 -4.43 11.99
N ALA A 231 -15.50 -3.74 10.87
CA ALA A 231 -16.62 -3.13 10.16
C ALA A 231 -16.47 -3.27 8.64
N MET A 232 -17.59 -3.25 7.95
CA MET A 232 -17.64 -3.30 6.49
C MET A 232 -18.70 -2.33 5.96
N TYR A 233 -18.43 -1.73 4.78
CA TYR A 233 -19.39 -0.90 4.07
C TYR A 233 -19.15 -0.97 2.54
N PRO A 234 -20.16 -0.64 1.70
CA PRO A 234 -20.00 -0.62 0.25
C PRO A 234 -18.92 0.38 -0.17
N TYR A 235 -18.05 -0.02 -1.11
CA TYR A 235 -17.13 0.90 -1.74
C TYR A 235 -17.90 1.87 -2.66
N ASN A 236 -17.53 3.14 -2.64
CA ASN A 236 -18.10 4.17 -3.52
C ASN A 236 -17.03 4.58 -4.54
N ASP A 237 -17.33 4.42 -5.82
CA ASP A 237 -16.44 4.75 -6.96
C ASP A 237 -16.51 6.26 -7.34
N ALA A 238 -17.21 7.09 -6.58
CA ALA A 238 -17.28 8.53 -6.85
C ALA A 238 -15.90 9.19 -6.64
N GLN A 239 -15.65 10.23 -7.41
CA GLN A 239 -14.47 11.08 -7.19
C GLN A 239 -14.47 11.68 -5.79
N SER A 240 -13.29 11.71 -5.16
CA SER A 240 -13.11 12.38 -3.87
C SER A 240 -13.19 13.90 -4.02
N LEU A 241 -13.53 14.59 -2.93
CA LEU A 241 -13.50 16.05 -2.91
C LEU A 241 -12.10 16.60 -3.23
N GLU A 242 -11.06 15.88 -2.84
CA GLU A 242 -9.68 16.21 -3.14
C GLU A 242 -9.39 16.18 -4.65
N GLU A 243 -9.78 15.11 -5.34
CA GLU A 243 -9.59 14.97 -6.79
C GLU A 243 -10.33 16.08 -7.56
N ILE A 244 -11.58 16.37 -7.16
CA ILE A 244 -12.36 17.45 -7.78
C ILE A 244 -11.69 18.81 -7.54
N ALA A 245 -11.19 19.05 -6.31
CA ALA A 245 -10.52 20.30 -5.97
C ALA A 245 -9.21 20.48 -6.75
N GLU A 246 -8.41 19.40 -6.91
CA GLU A 246 -7.17 19.44 -7.69
C GLU A 246 -7.42 19.75 -9.17
N ASP A 247 -8.43 19.15 -9.76
CA ASP A 247 -8.78 19.41 -11.16
C ASP A 247 -9.29 20.83 -11.37
N LEU A 248 -10.08 21.35 -10.43
CA LEU A 248 -10.53 22.75 -10.45
C LEU A 248 -9.36 23.72 -10.23
N PHE A 249 -8.44 23.39 -9.30
CA PHE A 249 -7.30 24.25 -8.98
C PHE A 249 -6.41 24.53 -10.20
N LYS A 250 -6.22 23.55 -11.06
CA LYS A 250 -5.45 23.68 -12.31
C LYS A 250 -6.07 24.64 -13.30
N ASN A 251 -7.40 24.79 -13.25
CA ASN A 251 -8.16 25.54 -14.25
C ASN A 251 -8.69 26.89 -13.74
N ASP A 252 -9.18 26.93 -12.50
CA ASP A 252 -9.82 28.11 -11.90
C ASP A 252 -9.88 28.00 -10.37
N PHE A 253 -8.98 28.70 -9.70
CA PHE A 253 -8.91 28.69 -8.22
C PHE A 253 -10.20 29.17 -7.55
N ASN A 254 -10.96 30.10 -8.15
CA ASN A 254 -12.19 30.60 -7.57
C ASN A 254 -13.24 29.49 -7.46
N LYS A 255 -13.28 28.54 -8.39
CA LYS A 255 -14.17 27.38 -8.34
C LYS A 255 -13.84 26.45 -7.17
N VAL A 256 -12.57 26.34 -6.76
CA VAL A 256 -12.19 25.60 -5.55
C VAL A 256 -12.79 26.26 -4.31
N ILE A 257 -12.69 27.60 -4.22
CA ILE A 257 -13.28 28.36 -3.10
C ILE A 257 -14.80 28.16 -3.05
N ASP A 258 -15.48 28.19 -4.18
CA ASP A 258 -16.93 28.00 -4.24
C ASP A 258 -17.32 26.54 -3.88
N LEU A 259 -16.56 25.54 -4.33
CA LEU A 259 -16.74 24.15 -3.94
C LEU A 259 -16.62 23.99 -2.43
N LEU A 260 -15.57 24.53 -1.80
CA LEU A 260 -15.36 24.46 -0.35
C LEU A 260 -16.46 25.20 0.42
N ARG A 261 -16.93 26.35 -0.08
CA ARG A 261 -18.07 27.08 0.50
C ARG A 261 -19.36 26.28 0.45
N GLN A 262 -19.64 25.61 -0.66
CA GLN A 262 -20.81 24.74 -0.81
C GLN A 262 -20.74 23.56 0.15
N TYR A 263 -19.57 22.90 0.24
CA TYR A 263 -19.34 21.79 1.14
C TYR A 263 -19.52 22.21 2.62
N THR A 264 -18.93 23.33 3.04
CA THR A 264 -19.08 23.83 4.41
C THR A 264 -20.51 24.24 4.75
N LYS A 265 -21.30 24.76 3.80
CA LYS A 265 -22.73 25.04 4.01
C LYS A 265 -23.54 23.77 4.26
N GLN A 266 -23.14 22.63 3.64
CA GLN A 266 -23.82 21.35 3.86
C GLN A 266 -23.44 20.71 5.20
N LEU A 267 -22.24 21.02 5.72
CA LEU A 267 -21.75 20.58 7.03
C LEU A 267 -22.29 21.40 8.21
N ARG A 268 -22.96 22.56 7.98
CA ARG A 268 -23.49 23.39 9.08
C ARG A 268 -24.50 22.59 9.88
N TYR A 269 -24.17 22.38 11.14
CA TYR A 269 -25.07 21.84 12.16
C TYR A 269 -26.21 22.82 12.43
N ASP A 270 -27.40 22.30 12.75
CA ASP A 270 -28.44 23.11 13.37
C ASP A 270 -27.87 23.76 14.65
N GLU A 271 -28.22 25.01 14.89
CA GLU A 271 -27.75 25.83 16.03
C GLU A 271 -27.99 25.19 17.42
N ALA A 272 -28.79 24.15 17.49
CA ALA A 272 -29.03 23.36 18.70
C ALA A 272 -27.86 22.50 19.20
N LEU A 273 -26.76 22.36 18.43
CA LEU A 273 -25.55 21.61 18.81
C LEU A 273 -24.36 22.51 19.22
N THR A 274 -24.59 23.80 19.45
CA THR A 274 -23.57 24.78 19.83
C THR A 274 -23.07 24.71 21.27
N ALA A 275 -23.46 23.68 22.05
CA ALA A 275 -23.06 23.50 23.45
C ALA A 275 -21.95 22.44 23.63
N TYR A 276 -21.06 22.24 22.66
CA TYR A 276 -19.79 21.58 22.92
C TYR A 276 -18.73 22.65 23.15
N ASP A 277 -18.38 22.87 24.43
CA ASP A 277 -17.12 23.53 24.81
C ASP A 277 -15.98 22.81 24.12
N THR A 278 -15.45 23.38 23.06
CA THR A 278 -14.18 22.96 22.47
C THR A 278 -13.11 23.28 23.50
N PRO A 279 -12.40 22.28 24.08
CA PRO A 279 -11.26 22.57 24.93
C PRO A 279 -10.28 23.40 24.10
N ALA A 280 -9.89 24.56 24.63
CA ALA A 280 -8.90 25.42 24.02
C ALA A 280 -7.64 24.58 23.76
N PHE A 281 -7.17 24.56 22.51
CA PHE A 281 -5.84 24.08 22.19
C PHE A 281 -4.84 25.04 22.84
N THR A 282 -4.26 24.65 23.98
CA THR A 282 -3.07 25.24 24.56
C THR A 282 -1.85 24.41 24.19
#